data_cd7fe1e55782e270443e91a6d0802da3
#
_entry.id   cd7fe1e55782e270443e91a6d0802da3
#
_cell.length_a   1.000
_cell.length_b   1.000
_cell.length_c   1.000
_cell.angle_alpha   90.00
_cell.angle_beta   90.00
_cell.angle_gamma   90.00
#
_symmetry.space_group_name_H-M   'P 1'
#
loop_
_entity.id
_entity.type
_entity.pdbx_description
1 polymer ?
#
loop_
_entity_poly.entity_id
_entity_poly.type
_entity_poly.pdbx_seq_one_letter_code
_entity_poly.pdbx_strand_id
1 'polypeptide(L)'
;KSIASVSVIGIFTALAITFVFYPTIFKFCIFRRPDRGRSPVSLRLLLQSILLTTYYALSSIILSNIGWLLAKITPKRTMWLRRLATSLTTSVLYANPFVRKKVENPHHIQLTTPSVVISNHTSWLDTLAIGLFTHRISYMVNDWVYNSVVFGRYVQAMGFFPASEGIEKGMPLFEKNLKNGISVMIFPEGKRSDTNQIHRFHKGAFLIAEHFQTPLLPVY
;
A
#
# COMPACT_ATOMS: atom_id res chain seq x y z
N LYS A 1 -47.84 -13.65 -5.61
CA LYS A 1 -47.45 -12.51 -4.70
C LYS A 1 -48.30 -11.33 -5.09
N SER A 2 -49.09 -10.77 -4.15
CA SER A 2 -50.05 -9.69 -4.46
C SER A 2 -49.32 -8.38 -4.78
N ILE A 3 -49.87 -7.57 -5.66
CA ILE A 3 -49.36 -6.21 -5.99
C ILE A 3 -49.18 -5.39 -4.69
N ALA A 4 -50.05 -5.56 -3.71
CA ALA A 4 -49.97 -4.94 -2.41
C ALA A 4 -48.66 -5.25 -1.67
N SER A 5 -48.16 -6.50 -1.69
CA SER A 5 -46.89 -6.87 -1.03
C SER A 5 -45.69 -6.21 -1.70
N VAL A 6 -45.71 -6.10 -3.02
CA VAL A 6 -44.62 -5.43 -3.78
C VAL A 6 -44.60 -3.93 -3.47
N SER A 7 -45.78 -3.30 -3.41
CA SER A 7 -45.89 -1.89 -3.09
C SER A 7 -45.46 -1.58 -1.66
N VAL A 8 -45.82 -2.41 -0.68
CA VAL A 8 -45.39 -2.25 0.71
C VAL A 8 -43.86 -2.37 0.84
N ILE A 9 -43.25 -3.39 0.23
CA ILE A 9 -41.80 -3.54 0.21
C ILE A 9 -41.12 -2.34 -0.46
N GLY A 10 -41.64 -1.88 -1.59
CA GLY A 10 -41.13 -0.71 -2.27
C GLY A 10 -41.15 0.57 -1.42
N ILE A 11 -42.25 0.80 -0.71
CA ILE A 11 -42.38 1.97 0.20
C ILE A 11 -41.38 1.86 1.38
N PHE A 12 -41.28 0.70 2.04
CA PHE A 12 -40.31 0.53 3.12
C PHE A 12 -38.87 0.66 2.66
N THR A 13 -38.53 0.14 1.49
CA THR A 13 -37.20 0.28 0.89
C THR A 13 -36.90 1.75 0.59
N ALA A 14 -37.84 2.48 -0.01
CA ALA A 14 -37.69 3.90 -0.28
C ALA A 14 -37.52 4.74 0.99
N LEU A 15 -38.30 4.44 2.04
CA LEU A 15 -38.17 5.08 3.35
C LEU A 15 -36.81 4.79 3.97
N ALA A 16 -36.35 3.54 3.96
CA ALA A 16 -35.03 3.16 4.48
C ALA A 16 -33.90 3.89 3.72
N ILE A 17 -33.95 3.94 2.39
CA ILE A 17 -32.99 4.68 1.58
C ILE A 17 -33.00 6.15 1.94
N THR A 18 -34.19 6.77 2.00
CA THR A 18 -34.32 8.22 2.20
C THR A 18 -33.93 8.66 3.60
N PHE A 19 -34.36 7.95 4.62
CA PHE A 19 -34.19 8.40 6.01
C PHE A 19 -32.97 7.81 6.74
N VAL A 20 -32.44 6.69 6.28
CA VAL A 20 -31.30 6.05 6.92
C VAL A 20 -30.04 6.13 6.06
N PHE A 21 -30.11 5.61 4.84
CA PHE A 21 -28.90 5.53 4.00
C PHE A 21 -28.49 6.88 3.44
N TYR A 22 -29.42 7.66 2.89
CA TYR A 22 -29.10 8.96 2.29
C TYR A 22 -28.47 9.94 3.29
N PRO A 23 -29.07 10.22 4.46
CA PRO A 23 -28.46 11.13 5.43
C PRO A 23 -27.13 10.64 5.96
N THR A 24 -26.98 9.32 6.19
CA THR A 24 -25.74 8.74 6.67
C THR A 24 -24.61 8.89 5.66
N ILE A 25 -24.86 8.53 4.40
CA ILE A 25 -23.90 8.68 3.30
C ILE A 25 -23.58 10.15 3.08
N PHE A 26 -24.60 11.02 3.04
CA PHE A 26 -24.43 12.44 2.85
C PHE A 26 -23.60 13.08 3.95
N LYS A 27 -23.90 12.78 5.21
CA LYS A 27 -23.12 13.22 6.38
C LYS A 27 -21.68 12.75 6.28
N PHE A 28 -21.45 11.48 5.96
CA PHE A 28 -20.11 10.91 5.85
C PHE A 28 -19.31 11.50 4.71
N CYS A 29 -19.90 11.63 3.51
CA CYS A 29 -19.19 12.07 2.33
C CYS A 29 -19.02 13.59 2.24
N ILE A 30 -19.99 14.37 2.74
CA ILE A 30 -20.04 15.82 2.54
C ILE A 30 -19.64 16.59 3.78
N PHE A 31 -20.18 16.28 4.97
CA PHE A 31 -19.90 17.06 6.17
C PHE A 31 -18.64 16.59 6.91
N ARG A 32 -18.49 15.30 7.12
CA ARG A 32 -17.36 14.78 7.94
C ARG A 32 -15.99 14.96 7.31
N ARG A 33 -15.90 15.15 6.01
CA ARG A 33 -14.61 15.35 5.32
C ARG A 33 -14.09 16.78 5.40
N PRO A 34 -14.90 17.84 5.18
CA PRO A 34 -14.50 19.23 5.41
C PRO A 34 -14.05 19.49 6.84
N ASP A 35 -14.74 18.91 7.85
CA ASP A 35 -14.35 19.03 9.27
C ASP A 35 -12.93 18.51 9.53
N ARG A 36 -12.42 17.64 8.64
CA ARG A 36 -11.05 17.12 8.66
C ARG A 36 -10.13 17.79 7.64
N GLY A 37 -10.49 18.94 7.10
CA GLY A 37 -9.73 19.68 6.08
C GLY A 37 -9.65 18.96 4.72
N ARG A 38 -10.55 18.02 4.42
CA ARG A 38 -10.60 17.28 3.16
C ARG A 38 -11.72 17.78 2.26
N SER A 39 -11.49 17.78 0.95
CA SER A 39 -12.53 18.15 -0.02
C SER A 39 -13.73 17.19 0.03
N PRO A 40 -14.96 17.68 -0.20
CA PRO A 40 -16.15 16.84 -0.36
C PRO A 40 -15.97 15.80 -1.47
N VAL A 41 -16.65 14.67 -1.37
CA VAL A 41 -16.63 13.64 -2.42
C VAL A 41 -17.53 14.11 -3.58
N SER A 42 -16.92 14.43 -4.71
CA SER A 42 -17.67 14.67 -5.96
C SER A 42 -17.87 13.33 -6.69
N LEU A 43 -18.90 13.26 -7.54
CA LEU A 43 -19.14 12.08 -8.39
C LEU A 43 -17.91 11.76 -9.26
N ARG A 44 -17.27 12.79 -9.82
CA ARG A 44 -16.02 12.65 -10.59
C ARG A 44 -14.92 11.98 -9.76
N LEU A 45 -14.71 12.44 -8.52
CA LEU A 45 -13.70 11.87 -7.61
C LEU A 45 -14.03 10.42 -7.27
N LEU A 46 -15.31 10.10 -7.05
CA LEU A 46 -15.77 8.74 -6.76
C LEU A 46 -15.50 7.81 -7.95
N LEU A 47 -15.95 8.18 -9.15
CA LEU A 47 -15.75 7.38 -10.36
C LEU A 47 -14.27 7.18 -10.66
N GLN A 48 -13.46 8.21 -10.52
CA GLN A 48 -12.01 8.11 -10.72
C GLN A 48 -11.36 7.21 -9.68
N SER A 49 -11.77 7.29 -8.42
CA SER A 49 -11.25 6.42 -7.36
C SER A 49 -11.60 4.95 -7.62
N ILE A 50 -12.85 4.68 -8.05
CA ILE A 50 -13.28 3.32 -8.42
C ILE A 50 -12.44 2.81 -9.59
N LEU A 51 -12.29 3.62 -10.65
CA LEU A 51 -11.53 3.24 -11.84
C LEU A 51 -10.07 2.92 -11.51
N LEU A 52 -9.39 3.81 -10.76
CA LEU A 52 -7.99 3.61 -10.38
C LEU A 52 -7.81 2.42 -9.43
N THR A 53 -8.72 2.23 -8.48
CA THR A 53 -8.67 1.09 -7.55
C THR A 53 -8.90 -0.22 -8.30
N THR A 54 -9.86 -0.26 -9.21
CA THR A 54 -10.14 -1.44 -10.04
C THR A 54 -8.95 -1.75 -10.95
N TYR A 55 -8.40 -0.73 -11.63
CA TYR A 55 -7.20 -0.87 -12.44
C TYR A 55 -6.03 -1.46 -11.63
N TYR A 56 -5.76 -0.89 -10.45
CA TYR A 56 -4.69 -1.36 -9.57
C TYR A 56 -4.92 -2.80 -9.09
N ALA A 57 -6.14 -3.12 -8.66
CA ALA A 57 -6.49 -4.46 -8.18
C ALA A 57 -6.36 -5.52 -9.28
N LEU A 58 -6.94 -5.29 -10.46
CA LEU A 58 -6.86 -6.22 -11.59
C LEU A 58 -5.42 -6.41 -12.06
N SER A 59 -4.68 -5.33 -12.23
CA SER A 59 -3.28 -5.39 -12.64
C SER A 59 -2.42 -6.12 -11.59
N SER A 60 -2.70 -5.92 -10.30
CA SER A 60 -2.00 -6.61 -9.21
C SER A 60 -2.31 -8.10 -9.16
N ILE A 61 -3.56 -8.50 -9.42
CA ILE A 61 -3.95 -9.93 -9.50
C ILE A 61 -3.21 -10.59 -10.67
N ILE A 62 -3.19 -9.96 -11.83
CA ILE A 62 -2.51 -10.47 -13.03
C ILE A 62 -1.01 -10.59 -12.75
N LEU A 63 -0.40 -9.52 -12.24
CA LEU A 63 1.04 -9.48 -11.92
C LEU A 63 1.39 -10.52 -10.84
N SER A 64 0.57 -10.68 -9.82
CA SER A 64 0.79 -11.63 -8.73
C SER A 64 0.80 -13.08 -9.25
N ASN A 65 -0.14 -13.44 -10.10
CA ASN A 65 -0.24 -14.81 -10.64
C ASN A 65 0.83 -15.10 -11.69
N ILE A 66 1.05 -14.19 -12.65
CA ILE A 66 2.11 -14.33 -13.66
C ILE A 66 3.48 -14.28 -12.98
N GLY A 67 3.67 -13.37 -12.03
CA GLY A 67 4.91 -13.22 -11.28
C GLY A 67 5.28 -14.47 -10.50
N TRP A 68 4.32 -15.07 -9.81
CA TRP A 68 4.52 -16.31 -9.09
C TRP A 68 4.92 -17.48 -10.01
N LEU A 69 4.24 -17.60 -11.17
CA LEU A 69 4.56 -18.62 -12.15
C LEU A 69 5.97 -18.45 -12.72
N LEU A 70 6.32 -17.22 -13.12
CA LEU A 70 7.64 -16.89 -13.66
C LEU A 70 8.75 -17.06 -12.61
N ALA A 71 8.50 -16.74 -11.36
CA ALA A 71 9.48 -16.94 -10.28
C ALA A 71 9.81 -18.41 -10.06
N LYS A 72 8.84 -19.31 -10.24
CA LYS A 72 9.07 -20.78 -10.18
C LYS A 72 9.91 -21.28 -11.34
N ILE A 73 9.70 -20.75 -12.54
CA ILE A 73 10.37 -21.23 -13.77
C ILE A 73 11.77 -20.61 -13.89
N THR A 74 11.91 -19.34 -13.54
CA THR A 74 13.17 -18.60 -13.77
C THR A 74 13.43 -17.62 -12.61
N PRO A 75 14.09 -18.05 -11.54
CA PRO A 75 14.40 -17.18 -10.37
C PRO A 75 15.14 -15.89 -10.74
N LYS A 76 15.94 -15.91 -11.79
CA LYS A 76 16.68 -14.72 -12.28
C LYS A 76 15.77 -13.58 -12.81
N ARG A 77 14.50 -13.87 -13.12
CA ARG A 77 13.54 -12.87 -13.62
C ARG A 77 12.80 -12.09 -12.54
N THR A 78 13.07 -12.36 -11.26
CA THR A 78 12.42 -11.62 -10.14
C THR A 78 12.68 -10.12 -10.22
N MET A 79 13.85 -9.71 -10.71
CA MET A 79 14.17 -8.28 -10.88
C MET A 79 13.30 -7.59 -11.94
N TRP A 80 12.99 -8.29 -13.04
CA TRP A 80 12.05 -7.78 -14.06
C TRP A 80 10.65 -7.61 -13.49
N LEU A 81 10.18 -8.57 -12.68
CA LEU A 81 8.89 -8.48 -11.99
C LEU A 81 8.82 -7.30 -11.03
N ARG A 82 9.89 -7.03 -10.29
CA ARG A 82 10.00 -5.84 -9.44
C ARG A 82 9.89 -4.55 -10.25
N ARG A 83 10.58 -4.47 -11.39
CA ARG A 83 10.48 -3.32 -12.31
C ARG A 83 9.05 -3.14 -12.83
N LEU A 84 8.40 -4.24 -13.24
CA LEU A 84 7.03 -4.19 -13.73
C LEU A 84 6.05 -3.74 -12.64
N ALA A 85 6.18 -4.23 -11.41
CA ALA A 85 5.40 -3.79 -10.26
C ALA A 85 5.62 -2.30 -9.96
N THR A 86 6.86 -1.83 -10.00
CA THR A 86 7.19 -0.41 -9.85
C THR A 86 6.54 0.44 -10.95
N SER A 87 6.60 0.00 -12.21
CA SER A 87 5.95 0.71 -13.32
C SER A 87 4.44 0.78 -13.15
N LEU A 88 3.81 -0.31 -12.72
CA LEU A 88 2.38 -0.35 -12.42
C LEU A 88 2.03 0.62 -11.28
N THR A 89 2.76 0.58 -10.18
CA THR A 89 2.60 1.49 -9.04
C THR A 89 2.75 2.95 -9.49
N THR A 90 3.78 3.23 -10.29
CA THR A 90 4.04 4.54 -10.89
C THR A 90 2.84 5.00 -11.72
N SER A 91 2.31 4.14 -12.60
CA SER A 91 1.17 4.48 -13.44
C SER A 91 -0.07 4.87 -12.62
N VAL A 92 -0.37 4.16 -11.54
CA VAL A 92 -1.49 4.46 -10.64
C VAL A 92 -1.33 5.82 -9.97
N LEU A 93 -0.13 6.11 -9.45
CA LEU A 93 0.15 7.37 -8.78
C LEU A 93 0.15 8.55 -9.77
N TYR A 94 0.68 8.33 -10.99
CA TYR A 94 0.74 9.38 -12.02
C TYR A 94 -0.59 9.61 -12.73
N ALA A 95 -1.44 8.61 -12.84
CA ALA A 95 -2.78 8.76 -13.43
C ALA A 95 -3.74 9.56 -12.53
N ASN A 96 -3.39 9.81 -11.27
CA ASN A 96 -4.22 10.61 -10.37
C ASN A 96 -3.89 12.11 -10.51
N PRO A 97 -4.75 12.93 -11.15
CA PRO A 97 -4.51 14.35 -11.36
C PRO A 97 -4.56 15.19 -10.06
N PHE A 98 -5.07 14.62 -8.97
CA PHE A 98 -5.14 15.28 -7.66
C PHE A 98 -3.91 15.04 -6.80
N VAL A 99 -2.98 14.20 -7.24
CA VAL A 99 -1.72 13.95 -6.54
C VAL A 99 -0.62 14.79 -7.18
N ARG A 100 -0.18 15.80 -6.48
CA ARG A 100 1.04 16.55 -6.85
C ARG A 100 2.24 15.85 -6.25
N LYS A 101 3.27 15.63 -7.06
CA LYS A 101 4.50 15.00 -6.63
C LYS A 101 5.60 16.02 -6.59
N LYS A 102 6.28 16.06 -5.48
CA LYS A 102 7.50 16.83 -5.28
C LYS A 102 8.46 15.94 -4.50
N VAL A 103 9.63 15.73 -5.05
CA VAL A 103 10.74 15.08 -4.35
C VAL A 103 11.66 16.18 -3.87
N GLU A 104 11.83 16.27 -2.57
CA GLU A 104 12.80 17.17 -1.96
C GLU A 104 14.10 16.41 -1.70
N ASN A 105 15.23 17.08 -1.93
CA ASN A 105 16.57 16.52 -1.72
C ASN A 105 16.83 15.18 -2.45
N PRO A 106 16.58 15.06 -3.77
CA PRO A 106 16.74 13.82 -4.50
C PRO A 106 18.16 13.25 -4.45
N HIS A 107 19.17 14.10 -4.24
CA HIS A 107 20.60 13.70 -4.15
C HIS A 107 20.91 12.93 -2.85
N HIS A 108 20.05 13.03 -1.85
CA HIS A 108 20.22 12.29 -0.60
C HIS A 108 19.63 10.86 -0.70
N ILE A 109 18.86 10.57 -1.74
CA ILE A 109 18.28 9.25 -1.98
C ILE A 109 19.32 8.36 -2.70
N GLN A 110 20.34 7.96 -1.97
CA GLN A 110 21.35 7.03 -2.50
C GLN A 110 20.93 5.58 -2.24
N LEU A 111 20.00 5.08 -3.04
CA LEU A 111 19.59 3.66 -3.03
C LEU A 111 20.48 2.77 -3.92
N THR A 112 21.69 3.20 -4.20
CA THR A 112 22.74 2.40 -4.87
C THR A 112 23.27 1.32 -3.95
N THR A 113 23.34 1.61 -2.65
CA THR A 113 23.72 0.66 -1.60
C THR A 113 22.45 0.15 -0.92
N PRO A 114 22.32 -1.18 -0.68
CA PRO A 114 21.21 -1.73 0.09
C PRO A 114 21.13 -1.09 1.48
N SER A 115 19.94 -0.71 1.88
CA SER A 115 19.72 0.07 3.10
C SER A 115 18.48 -0.42 3.82
N VAL A 116 18.40 -0.15 5.11
CA VAL A 116 17.12 -0.21 5.83
C VAL A 116 16.45 1.14 5.65
N VAL A 117 15.34 1.14 4.94
CA VAL A 117 14.55 2.35 4.67
C VAL A 117 13.45 2.46 5.72
N ILE A 118 13.34 3.62 6.34
CA ILE A 118 12.25 3.91 7.28
C ILE A 118 11.44 5.12 6.82
N SER A 119 10.14 5.09 7.04
CA SER A 119 9.25 6.22 6.78
C SER A 119 8.13 6.26 7.80
N ASN A 120 7.56 7.44 8.02
CA ASN A 120 6.27 7.57 8.68
C ASN A 120 5.17 6.92 7.84
N HIS A 121 4.05 6.53 8.49
CA HIS A 121 2.97 5.81 7.81
C HIS A 121 1.62 6.49 8.03
N THR A 122 1.16 7.20 7.01
CA THR A 122 -0.12 7.93 7.05
C THR A 122 -1.16 7.38 6.07
N SER A 123 -0.69 6.72 4.99
CA SER A 123 -1.54 6.21 3.92
C SER A 123 -1.04 4.86 3.41
N TRP A 124 -1.94 4.07 2.86
CA TRP A 124 -1.52 2.89 2.10
C TRP A 124 -0.71 3.25 0.84
N LEU A 125 -0.85 4.47 0.34
CA LEU A 125 -0.09 5.00 -0.79
C LEU A 125 1.39 5.19 -0.46
N ASP A 126 1.78 5.27 0.81
CA ASP A 126 3.18 5.46 1.21
C ASP A 126 4.06 4.30 0.70
N THR A 127 3.55 3.07 0.79
CA THR A 127 4.23 1.89 0.24
C THR A 127 4.47 2.01 -1.27
N LEU A 128 3.48 2.57 -1.99
CA LEU A 128 3.57 2.79 -3.42
C LEU A 128 4.53 3.94 -3.74
N ALA A 129 4.50 5.02 -2.95
CA ALA A 129 5.35 6.19 -3.15
C ALA A 129 6.83 5.86 -2.99
N ILE A 130 7.19 5.06 -1.99
CA ILE A 130 8.58 4.61 -1.79
C ILE A 130 9.05 3.73 -2.94
N GLY A 131 8.16 2.89 -3.49
CA GLY A 131 8.44 2.11 -4.70
C GLY A 131 8.81 2.95 -5.92
N LEU A 132 8.49 4.25 -5.97
CA LEU A 132 8.91 5.13 -7.07
C LEU A 132 10.43 5.35 -7.14
N PHE A 133 11.11 5.26 -6.01
CA PHE A 133 12.55 5.52 -5.93
C PHE A 133 13.39 4.33 -6.34
N THR A 134 12.89 3.11 -6.10
CA THR A 134 13.62 1.90 -6.47
C THR A 134 12.72 0.68 -6.59
N HIS A 135 13.04 -0.17 -7.56
CA HIS A 135 12.46 -1.51 -7.68
C HIS A 135 13.20 -2.55 -6.81
N ARG A 136 14.34 -2.17 -6.22
CA ARG A 136 15.15 -3.03 -5.34
C ARG A 136 14.78 -2.83 -3.88
N ILE A 137 13.52 -3.07 -3.57
CA ILE A 137 13.00 -2.90 -2.21
C ILE A 137 12.10 -4.07 -1.82
N SER A 138 12.15 -4.45 -0.59
CA SER A 138 11.32 -5.45 0.07
C SER A 138 10.67 -4.81 1.27
N TYR A 139 9.44 -5.16 1.59
CA TYR A 139 8.67 -4.52 2.65
C TYR A 139 8.35 -5.50 3.76
N MET A 140 8.36 -4.98 4.98
CA MET A 140 7.67 -5.61 6.08
C MET A 140 6.19 -5.21 6.01
N VAL A 141 5.30 -6.19 5.88
CA VAL A 141 3.88 -5.97 5.58
C VAL A 141 2.96 -6.62 6.62
N ASN A 142 1.74 -6.14 6.71
CA ASN A 142 0.71 -6.78 7.52
C ASN A 142 0.31 -8.15 6.93
N ASP A 143 -0.15 -9.05 7.79
CA ASP A 143 -0.54 -10.42 7.42
C ASP A 143 -1.65 -10.47 6.38
N TRP A 144 -2.58 -9.53 6.42
CA TRP A 144 -3.65 -9.47 5.43
C TRP A 144 -3.11 -9.19 4.02
N VAL A 145 -2.01 -8.42 3.88
CA VAL A 145 -1.33 -8.18 2.59
C VAL A 145 -0.57 -9.44 2.18
N TYR A 146 0.16 -10.04 3.13
CA TYR A 146 0.99 -11.22 2.90
C TYR A 146 0.17 -12.44 2.47
N ASN A 147 -1.02 -12.60 3.05
CA ASN A 147 -1.95 -13.70 2.75
C ASN A 147 -3.06 -13.31 1.75
N SER A 148 -2.99 -12.13 1.17
CA SER A 148 -4.00 -11.61 0.24
C SER A 148 -4.05 -12.44 -1.05
N VAL A 149 -5.27 -12.70 -1.54
CA VAL A 149 -5.49 -13.29 -2.88
C VAL A 149 -4.95 -12.38 -3.99
N VAL A 150 -4.98 -11.05 -3.77
CA VAL A 150 -4.55 -10.05 -4.74
C VAL A 150 -3.03 -9.90 -4.77
N PHE A 151 -2.39 -9.81 -3.59
CA PHE A 151 -0.98 -9.45 -3.47
C PHE A 151 -0.09 -10.60 -2.97
N GLY A 152 -0.65 -11.57 -2.23
CA GLY A 152 0.11 -12.52 -1.43
C GLY A 152 1.17 -13.29 -2.23
N ARG A 153 0.80 -13.84 -3.36
CA ARG A 153 1.75 -14.60 -4.20
C ARG A 153 2.93 -13.75 -4.68
N TYR A 154 2.66 -12.49 -5.03
CA TYR A 154 3.71 -11.56 -5.45
C TYR A 154 4.62 -11.17 -4.30
N VAL A 155 4.06 -10.74 -3.17
CA VAL A 155 4.84 -10.25 -2.03
C VAL A 155 5.72 -11.36 -1.43
N GLN A 156 5.21 -12.60 -1.37
CA GLN A 156 5.98 -13.77 -0.95
C GLN A 156 7.13 -14.07 -1.93
N ALA A 157 6.86 -14.10 -3.24
CA ALA A 157 7.88 -14.32 -4.26
C ALA A 157 8.94 -13.22 -4.28
N MET A 158 8.61 -12.00 -3.88
CA MET A 158 9.51 -10.86 -3.79
C MET A 158 10.25 -10.74 -2.46
N GLY A 159 10.11 -11.71 -1.55
CA GLY A 159 10.80 -11.71 -0.28
C GLY A 159 10.34 -10.63 0.68
N PHE A 160 9.05 -10.30 0.67
CA PHE A 160 8.44 -9.48 1.70
C PHE A 160 8.25 -10.33 2.96
N PHE A 161 8.11 -9.68 4.10
CA PHE A 161 8.04 -10.36 5.39
C PHE A 161 6.79 -9.93 6.18
N PRO A 162 6.03 -10.87 6.77
CA PRO A 162 4.86 -10.54 7.59
C PRO A 162 5.29 -10.00 8.95
N ALA A 163 4.72 -8.86 9.34
CA ALA A 163 5.12 -8.15 10.56
C ALA A 163 4.80 -8.91 11.85
N SER A 164 3.76 -9.76 11.84
CA SER A 164 3.35 -10.56 13.01
C SER A 164 4.37 -11.61 13.44
N GLU A 165 5.21 -12.07 12.52
CA GLU A 165 6.23 -13.09 12.85
C GLU A 165 7.41 -12.54 13.64
N GLY A 166 7.52 -11.22 13.76
CA GLY A 166 8.60 -10.57 14.49
C GLY A 166 9.91 -10.52 13.71
N ILE A 167 10.77 -9.59 14.12
CA ILE A 167 12.02 -9.29 13.41
C ILE A 167 13.01 -10.45 13.45
N GLU A 168 13.09 -11.13 14.56
CA GLU A 168 14.05 -12.23 14.77
C GLU A 168 13.89 -13.34 13.73
N LYS A 169 12.65 -13.74 13.43
CA LYS A 169 12.37 -14.72 12.37
C LYS A 169 12.65 -14.18 10.97
N GLY A 170 12.56 -12.87 10.79
CA GLY A 170 12.83 -12.20 9.51
C GLY A 170 14.32 -12.06 9.18
N MET A 171 15.21 -12.16 10.17
CA MET A 171 16.64 -11.87 9.98
C MET A 171 17.29 -12.63 8.82
N PRO A 172 17.08 -13.94 8.62
CA PRO A 172 17.66 -14.66 7.48
C PRO A 172 17.17 -14.13 6.12
N LEU A 173 15.91 -13.69 6.05
CA LEU A 173 15.35 -13.14 4.82
C LEU A 173 15.85 -11.71 4.56
N PHE A 174 16.00 -10.91 5.60
CA PHE A 174 16.57 -9.56 5.49
C PHE A 174 18.03 -9.62 5.04
N GLU A 175 18.83 -10.52 5.62
CA GLU A 175 20.19 -10.76 5.18
C GLU A 175 20.28 -11.14 3.70
N LYS A 176 19.45 -12.11 3.28
CA LYS A 176 19.36 -12.53 1.88
C LYS A 176 18.99 -11.38 0.96
N ASN A 177 18.03 -10.54 1.35
CA ASN A 177 17.62 -9.38 0.55
C ASN A 177 18.78 -8.38 0.43
N LEU A 178 19.39 -7.98 1.53
CA LEU A 178 20.49 -7.02 1.56
C LEU A 178 21.69 -7.51 0.74
N LYS A 179 22.09 -8.78 0.88
CA LYS A 179 23.17 -9.40 0.07
C LYS A 179 22.87 -9.40 -1.43
N ASN A 180 21.58 -9.46 -1.80
CA ASN A 180 21.13 -9.40 -3.20
C ASN A 180 20.91 -7.96 -3.72
N GLY A 181 21.33 -6.95 -2.98
CA GLY A 181 21.18 -5.56 -3.35
C GLY A 181 19.73 -5.04 -3.22
N ILE A 182 18.95 -5.65 -2.35
CA ILE A 182 17.54 -5.29 -2.11
C ILE A 182 17.43 -4.65 -0.73
N SER A 183 17.01 -3.40 -0.68
CA SER A 183 16.75 -2.67 0.57
C SER A 183 15.52 -3.22 1.29
N VAL A 184 15.50 -3.07 2.61
CA VAL A 184 14.37 -3.47 3.45
C VAL A 184 13.65 -2.23 3.94
N MET A 185 12.34 -2.14 3.64
CA MET A 185 11.49 -1.03 4.05
C MET A 185 10.63 -1.42 5.24
N ILE A 186 10.65 -0.57 6.26
CA ILE A 186 9.89 -0.74 7.48
C ILE A 186 9.22 0.58 7.85
N PHE A 187 7.95 0.52 8.20
CA PHE A 187 7.27 1.63 8.87
C PHE A 187 7.41 1.47 10.38
N PRO A 188 8.32 2.20 11.03
CA PRO A 188 8.69 1.93 12.42
C PRO A 188 7.57 2.25 13.42
N GLU A 189 6.53 2.96 13.00
CA GLU A 189 5.32 3.19 13.81
C GLU A 189 4.47 1.94 13.99
N GLY A 190 4.66 0.90 13.17
CA GLY A 190 3.95 -0.39 13.23
C GLY A 190 2.47 -0.33 12.81
N LYS A 191 1.89 0.86 12.69
CA LYS A 191 0.53 1.12 12.24
C LYS A 191 0.42 2.47 11.54
N ARG A 192 -0.63 2.66 10.74
CA ARG A 192 -0.89 3.96 10.12
C ARG A 192 -1.31 4.99 11.16
N SER A 193 -0.75 6.17 11.05
CA SER A 193 -1.16 7.32 11.86
C SER A 193 -2.45 7.92 11.32
N ASP A 194 -3.41 8.17 12.20
CA ASP A 194 -4.64 8.91 11.89
C ASP A 194 -4.44 10.43 12.00
N THR A 195 -3.29 10.85 12.48
CA THR A 195 -2.89 12.25 12.68
C THR A 195 -1.68 12.61 11.82
N ASN A 196 -1.38 13.89 11.69
CA ASN A 196 -0.16 14.35 11.02
C ASN A 196 1.08 14.30 11.94
N GLN A 197 0.98 13.62 13.07
CA GLN A 197 2.07 13.49 14.02
C GLN A 197 2.75 12.14 13.84
N ILE A 198 4.07 12.12 13.92
CA ILE A 198 4.88 10.91 13.95
C ILE A 198 4.74 10.27 15.32
N HIS A 199 4.35 9.01 15.36
CA HIS A 199 4.24 8.25 16.60
C HIS A 199 5.58 7.64 17.01
N ARG A 200 5.59 7.02 18.20
CA ARG A 200 6.77 6.33 18.73
C ARG A 200 7.24 5.24 17.76
N PHE A 201 8.52 5.21 17.47
CA PHE A 201 9.15 4.20 16.64
C PHE A 201 9.48 2.94 17.45
N HIS A 202 9.17 1.80 16.89
CA HIS A 202 9.64 0.50 17.35
C HIS A 202 11.11 0.30 16.96
N LYS A 203 11.86 -0.41 17.80
CA LYS A 203 13.32 -0.60 17.65
C LYS A 203 13.70 -1.44 16.43
N GLY A 204 12.78 -2.16 15.84
CA GLY A 204 13.06 -3.21 14.87
C GLY A 204 13.90 -2.81 13.67
N ALA A 205 13.58 -1.69 13.03
CA ALA A 205 14.34 -1.20 11.89
C ALA A 205 15.81 -0.87 12.27
N PHE A 206 15.99 -0.31 13.45
CA PHE A 206 17.31 0.06 13.98
C PHE A 206 18.14 -1.18 14.31
N LEU A 207 17.54 -2.20 14.91
CA LEU A 207 18.21 -3.48 15.20
C LEU A 207 18.66 -4.19 13.92
N ILE A 208 17.87 -4.16 12.86
CA ILE A 208 18.26 -4.72 11.56
C ILE A 208 19.44 -3.94 10.96
N ALA A 209 19.37 -2.62 10.97
CA ALA A 209 20.44 -1.77 10.45
C ALA A 209 21.76 -1.97 11.20
N GLU A 210 21.70 -2.04 12.53
CA GLU A 210 22.84 -2.30 13.41
C GLU A 210 23.42 -3.69 13.19
N HIS A 211 22.58 -4.73 13.19
CA HIS A 211 23.02 -6.12 13.04
C HIS A 211 23.75 -6.37 11.72
N PHE A 212 23.24 -5.83 10.62
CA PHE A 212 23.83 -6.01 9.29
C PHE A 212 24.82 -4.91 8.91
N GLN A 213 25.12 -3.97 9.80
CA GLN A 213 25.99 -2.81 9.55
C GLN A 213 25.59 -2.09 8.24
N THR A 214 24.28 -1.90 8.06
CA THR A 214 23.67 -1.38 6.85
C THR A 214 23.14 0.04 7.09
N PRO A 215 23.29 0.98 6.13
CA PRO A 215 22.78 2.33 6.28
C PRO A 215 21.28 2.37 6.60
N LEU A 216 20.89 3.26 7.50
CA LEU A 216 19.50 3.58 7.79
C LEU A 216 19.11 4.83 6.99
N LEU A 217 18.13 4.72 6.09
CA LEU A 217 17.67 5.81 5.23
C LEU A 217 16.27 6.27 5.65
N PRO A 218 16.14 7.42 6.31
CA PRO A 218 14.84 8.00 6.61
C PRO A 218 14.27 8.69 5.36
N VAL A 219 12.97 8.44 5.10
CA VAL A 219 12.16 9.07 4.05
C VAL A 219 10.90 9.63 4.70
N TYR A 220 10.62 10.89 4.45
CA TYR A 220 9.44 11.58 4.99
C TYR A 220 8.56 12.13 3.87
#